data_b5196a9a7f420af06b7324a1f10495bc
#
_entry.id   b5196a9a7f420af06b7324a1f10495bc
#
_cell.length_a   1.000
_cell.length_b   1.000
_cell.length_c   1.000
_cell.angle_alpha   90.00
_cell.angle_beta   90.00
_cell.angle_gamma   90.00
#
_symmetry.space_group_name_H-M   'P 1'
#
loop_
_entity.id
_entity.type
_entity.pdbx_description
1 polymer ?
#
loop_
_entity_poly.entity_id
_entity_poly.type
_entity_poly.pdbx_seq_one_letter_code
_entity_poly.pdbx_strand_id
1 'polypeptide(L)'
;DDLGGISDLRLGKMNGMTLIEEPTKPLKALGMRNGLCLNSMCTRLPYEFEREAKRVVIRCKQCIMDELIDSFGTDFSVKLLDCNRMEVCLKAGISAMKRWLMIYGEYAEVIFPPSLRNSISETVKYMHAVYNRF
;
A
#
# COMPACT_ATOMS: atom_id res chain seq x y z
N ASP A 1 14.57 18.22 -4.80
CA ASP A 1 13.39 18.46 -3.97
C ASP A 1 13.49 17.58 -2.74
N ASP A 2 13.90 18.23 -1.65
CA ASP A 2 14.24 17.62 -0.38
C ASP A 2 12.98 17.32 0.44
N LEU A 3 12.18 16.41 -0.05
CA LEU A 3 11.16 15.78 0.76
C LEU A 3 11.84 14.66 1.54
N GLY A 4 12.38 14.99 2.71
CA GLY A 4 13.13 14.11 3.63
C GLY A 4 12.45 12.77 3.96
N GLY A 5 12.23 11.94 2.95
CA GLY A 5 11.63 10.62 2.98
C GLY A 5 12.67 9.54 2.71
N ILE A 6 12.48 8.38 3.31
CA ILE A 6 13.15 7.16 2.89
C ILE A 6 12.47 6.66 1.64
N SER A 7 13.24 6.41 0.59
CA SER A 7 12.78 5.82 -0.66
C SER A 7 13.42 4.46 -0.83
N ASP A 8 12.64 3.51 -1.32
CA ASP A 8 13.14 2.21 -1.74
C ASP A 8 13.48 2.25 -3.22
N LEU A 9 14.71 1.87 -3.56
CA LEU A 9 15.19 1.89 -4.94
C LEU A 9 15.47 0.45 -5.41
N ARG A 10 14.91 0.11 -6.58
CA ARG A 10 15.15 -1.17 -7.19
C ARG A 10 16.59 -1.27 -7.69
N LEU A 11 17.36 -2.26 -7.24
CA LEU A 11 18.75 -2.46 -7.66
C LEU A 11 18.93 -2.49 -9.18
N GLY A 12 18.01 -3.12 -9.91
CA GLY A 12 18.04 -3.18 -11.38
C GLY A 12 17.82 -1.85 -12.10
N LYS A 13 17.49 -0.76 -11.36
CA LYS A 13 17.38 0.60 -11.89
C LYS A 13 18.56 1.49 -11.50
N MET A 14 19.52 0.95 -10.76
CA MET A 14 20.73 1.68 -10.35
C MET A 14 21.80 1.51 -11.43
N ASN A 15 22.31 2.62 -11.95
CA ASN A 15 23.44 2.67 -12.87
C ASN A 15 24.60 3.38 -12.18
N GLY A 16 25.76 2.70 -12.08
CA GLY A 16 26.98 3.26 -11.53
C GLY A 16 26.88 3.51 -10.02
N MET A 17 27.26 2.54 -9.21
CA MET A 17 27.43 2.72 -7.77
C MET A 17 28.89 3.00 -7.46
N THR A 18 29.13 4.06 -6.69
CA THR A 18 30.46 4.41 -6.21
C THR A 18 30.43 4.46 -4.68
N LEU A 19 31.41 3.82 -4.06
CA LEU A 19 31.58 3.94 -2.61
C LEU A 19 32.11 5.33 -2.31
N ILE A 20 31.46 6.05 -1.43
CA ILE A 20 31.90 7.36 -0.95
C ILE A 20 32.33 7.23 0.51
N GLU A 21 33.28 8.06 0.94
CA GLU A 21 33.80 8.05 2.30
C GLU A 21 32.92 8.83 3.31
N GLU A 22 31.84 9.46 2.81
CA GLU A 22 30.91 10.18 3.68
C GLU A 22 30.09 9.20 4.53
N PRO A 23 29.97 9.45 5.85
CA PRO A 23 29.21 8.60 6.73
C PRO A 23 27.70 8.68 6.38
N THR A 24 27.03 7.53 6.39
CA THR A 24 25.59 7.47 6.21
C THR A 24 24.86 8.20 7.34
N LYS A 25 23.79 8.93 7.00
CA LYS A 25 22.92 9.53 8.02
C LYS A 25 22.29 8.42 8.86
N PRO A 26 22.40 8.45 10.20
CA PRO A 26 21.82 7.43 11.05
C PRO A 26 20.30 7.44 10.93
N LEU A 27 19.67 6.26 10.89
CA LEU A 27 18.21 6.10 10.78
C LEU A 27 17.44 6.89 11.86
N LYS A 28 18.04 7.07 13.04
CA LYS A 28 17.47 7.90 14.12
C LYS A 28 17.31 9.38 13.72
N ALA A 29 18.23 9.92 12.94
CA ALA A 29 18.15 11.28 12.43
C ALA A 29 17.06 11.47 11.38
N LEU A 30 16.62 10.36 10.75
CA LEU A 30 15.53 10.30 9.80
C LEU A 30 14.17 10.01 10.47
N GLY A 31 14.10 10.08 11.81
CA GLY A 31 12.88 9.85 12.57
C GLY A 31 12.58 8.38 12.89
N MET A 32 13.46 7.47 12.53
CA MET A 32 13.33 6.03 12.79
C MET A 32 14.08 5.65 14.07
N ARG A 33 13.52 6.02 15.23
CA ARG A 33 14.19 5.82 16.54
C ARG A 33 14.50 4.37 16.86
N ASN A 34 13.71 3.41 16.37
CA ASN A 34 13.85 1.97 16.63
C ASN A 34 14.43 1.20 15.42
N GLY A 35 15.08 1.88 14.48
CA GLY A 35 15.58 1.27 13.24
C GLY A 35 14.48 1.03 12.22
N LEU A 36 14.78 0.24 11.19
CA LEU A 36 13.79 -0.23 10.21
C LEU A 36 12.96 -1.33 10.87
N CYS A 37 11.73 -1.01 11.23
CA CYS A 37 10.78 -2.02 11.70
C CYS A 37 10.06 -2.63 10.49
N LEU A 38 10.45 -3.85 10.13
CA LEU A 38 9.86 -4.55 8.98
C LEU A 38 8.35 -4.77 9.14
N ASN A 39 7.86 -4.86 10.38
CA ASN A 39 6.43 -4.98 10.68
C ASN A 39 5.65 -3.68 10.50
N SER A 40 6.33 -2.52 10.50
CA SER A 40 5.74 -1.22 10.21
C SER A 40 5.87 -0.81 8.74
N MET A 41 6.57 -1.61 7.94
CA MET A 41 6.55 -1.53 6.49
C MET A 41 5.18 -2.05 6.04
N CYS A 42 4.28 -1.12 5.85
CA CYS A 42 2.85 -1.38 5.70
C CYS A 42 2.45 -2.14 4.45
N THR A 43 3.39 -2.57 3.61
CA THR A 43 3.09 -3.41 2.47
C THR A 43 4.33 -4.13 1.96
N ARG A 44 4.15 -5.38 1.57
CA ARG A 44 5.13 -6.11 0.75
C ARG A 44 5.15 -5.66 -0.71
N LEU A 45 4.37 -4.63 -1.04
CA LEU A 45 4.44 -4.04 -2.37
C LEU A 45 5.82 -3.41 -2.53
N PRO A 46 6.64 -3.91 -3.47
CA PRO A 46 8.00 -3.44 -3.63
C PRO A 46 7.98 -1.95 -3.96
N TYR A 47 8.85 -1.21 -3.29
CA TYR A 47 9.30 0.14 -3.64
C TYR A 47 8.55 1.35 -3.09
N GLU A 48 7.62 1.21 -2.14
CA GLU A 48 7.00 2.37 -1.49
C GLU A 48 6.93 2.24 0.02
N PHE A 49 7.68 3.09 0.69
CA PHE A 49 7.53 3.34 2.10
C PHE A 49 6.59 4.53 2.28
N GLU A 50 5.39 4.28 2.72
CA GLU A 50 4.57 5.35 3.27
C GLU A 50 4.89 5.49 4.75
N ARG A 51 5.25 6.71 5.17
CA ARG A 51 5.58 7.03 6.58
C ARG A 51 4.40 6.84 7.52
N GLU A 52 3.18 6.89 7.02
CA GLU A 52 1.97 6.81 7.81
C GLU A 52 1.01 5.75 7.27
N ALA A 53 0.92 4.65 7.99
CA ALA A 53 -0.19 3.74 7.80
C ALA A 53 -1.48 4.37 8.33
N LYS A 54 -2.50 4.44 7.49
CA LYS A 54 -3.83 4.94 7.86
C LYS A 54 -4.80 3.77 8.01
N ARG A 55 -5.81 3.98 8.83
CA ARG A 55 -6.91 3.03 8.93
C ARG A 55 -7.63 2.97 7.58
N VAL A 56 -7.77 1.76 7.06
CA VAL A 56 -8.53 1.46 5.85
C VAL A 56 -9.56 0.38 6.18
N VAL A 57 -10.77 0.56 5.67
CA VAL A 57 -11.83 -0.45 5.74
C VAL A 57 -12.21 -0.82 4.32
N ILE A 58 -12.13 -2.10 4.01
CA ILE A 58 -12.53 -2.66 2.74
C ILE A 58 -13.62 -3.72 2.94
N ARG A 59 -14.51 -3.87 1.96
CA ARG A 59 -15.35 -5.06 1.82
C ARG A 59 -14.83 -5.89 0.69
N CYS A 60 -14.66 -7.17 0.92
CA CYS A 60 -14.10 -8.06 -0.08
C CYS A 60 -14.71 -9.46 -0.01
N LYS A 61 -14.51 -10.21 -1.09
CA LYS A 61 -14.86 -11.62 -1.13
C LYS A 61 -13.84 -12.43 -0.32
N GLN A 62 -14.28 -13.53 0.28
CA GLN A 62 -13.39 -14.39 1.08
C GLN A 62 -12.28 -15.04 0.25
N CYS A 63 -12.49 -15.23 -1.05
CA CYS A 63 -11.51 -15.87 -1.94
C CYS A 63 -10.19 -15.11 -2.09
N ILE A 64 -10.11 -13.82 -1.70
CA ILE A 64 -8.86 -13.03 -1.75
C ILE A 64 -8.19 -12.86 -0.37
N MET A 65 -8.55 -13.71 0.60
CA MET A 65 -7.97 -13.63 1.95
C MET A 65 -6.46 -13.88 1.93
N ASP A 66 -6.00 -14.86 1.16
CA ASP A 66 -4.58 -15.21 1.08
C ASP A 66 -3.76 -14.07 0.49
N GLU A 67 -4.24 -13.44 -0.57
CA GLU A 67 -3.60 -12.27 -1.19
C GLU A 67 -3.57 -11.07 -0.24
N LEU A 68 -4.60 -10.92 0.59
CA LEU A 68 -4.65 -9.88 1.61
C LEU A 68 -3.58 -10.12 2.68
N ILE A 69 -3.49 -11.36 3.18
CA ILE A 69 -2.48 -11.79 4.16
C ILE A 69 -1.07 -11.63 3.60
N ASP A 70 -0.86 -12.05 2.37
CA ASP A 70 0.45 -11.97 1.71
C ASP A 70 0.91 -10.52 1.50
N SER A 71 -0.04 -9.61 1.24
CA SER A 71 0.25 -8.20 1.00
C SER A 71 0.40 -7.37 2.27
N PHE A 72 -0.43 -7.62 3.29
CA PHE A 72 -0.55 -6.76 4.47
C PHE A 72 -0.26 -7.47 5.80
N GLY A 73 0.08 -8.78 5.76
CA GLY A 73 0.28 -9.59 6.97
C GLY A 73 -1.05 -9.96 7.62
N THR A 74 -1.01 -10.30 8.91
CA THR A 74 -2.18 -10.79 9.67
C THR A 74 -2.73 -9.79 10.69
N ASP A 75 -2.13 -8.59 10.78
CA ASP A 75 -2.52 -7.56 11.76
C ASP A 75 -3.73 -6.74 11.24
N PHE A 76 -4.87 -7.41 11.14
CA PHE A 76 -6.13 -6.78 10.78
C PHE A 76 -7.32 -7.48 11.44
N SER A 77 -8.45 -6.78 11.52
CA SER A 77 -9.70 -7.35 12.00
C SER A 77 -10.64 -7.70 10.85
N VAL A 78 -11.33 -8.82 10.98
CA VAL A 78 -12.29 -9.31 9.98
C VAL A 78 -13.66 -9.44 10.62
N LYS A 79 -14.67 -8.95 9.91
CA LYS A 79 -16.07 -9.16 10.23
C LYS A 79 -16.74 -9.84 9.03
N LEU A 80 -17.25 -11.05 9.24
CA LEU A 80 -18.04 -11.73 8.20
C LEU A 80 -19.37 -11.00 8.02
N LEU A 81 -19.73 -10.74 6.78
CA LEU A 81 -20.99 -10.11 6.42
C LEU A 81 -22.00 -11.17 5.96
N ASP A 82 -21.52 -12.14 5.17
CA ASP A 82 -22.30 -13.30 4.69
C ASP A 82 -21.33 -14.46 4.34
N CYS A 83 -21.85 -15.50 3.69
CA CYS A 83 -21.05 -16.69 3.34
C CYS A 83 -19.91 -16.44 2.35
N ASN A 84 -19.87 -15.30 1.68
CA ASN A 84 -18.86 -15.00 0.65
C ASN A 84 -18.20 -13.64 0.84
N ARG A 85 -18.72 -12.76 1.70
CA ARG A 85 -18.23 -11.39 1.87
C ARG A 85 -17.81 -11.13 3.30
N MET A 86 -16.77 -10.34 3.42
CA MET A 86 -16.21 -9.90 4.70
C MET A 86 -15.86 -8.41 4.65
N GLU A 87 -15.89 -7.78 5.81
CA GLU A 87 -15.35 -6.44 6.01
C GLU A 87 -14.04 -6.56 6.79
N VAL A 88 -13.00 -5.96 6.26
CA VAL A 88 -11.65 -6.01 6.82
C VAL A 88 -11.22 -4.60 7.19
N CYS A 89 -10.76 -4.44 8.43
CA CYS A 89 -10.18 -3.20 8.91
C CYS A 89 -8.70 -3.40 9.19
N LEU A 90 -7.86 -2.66 8.47
CA LEU A 90 -6.40 -2.76 8.55
C LEU A 90 -5.74 -1.39 8.57
N LYS A 91 -4.45 -1.37 8.88
CA LYS A 91 -3.61 -0.19 8.69
C LYS A 91 -2.72 -0.40 7.49
N ALA A 92 -2.78 0.51 6.53
CA ALA A 92 -1.98 0.43 5.30
C ALA A 92 -1.63 1.83 4.77
N GLY A 93 -0.58 1.91 3.99
CA GLY A 93 -0.29 3.07 3.18
C GLY A 93 -1.37 3.26 2.12
N ILE A 94 -1.82 4.50 1.92
CA ILE A 94 -2.92 4.82 1.01
C ILE A 94 -2.58 4.49 -0.44
N SER A 95 -1.36 4.82 -0.89
CA SER A 95 -0.92 4.55 -2.26
C SER A 95 -0.76 3.05 -2.51
N ALA A 96 -0.23 2.33 -1.54
CA ALA A 96 -0.10 0.88 -1.59
C ALA A 96 -1.46 0.18 -1.66
N MET A 97 -2.39 0.61 -0.81
CA MET A 97 -3.76 0.09 -0.82
C MET A 97 -4.47 0.41 -2.14
N LYS A 98 -4.28 1.62 -2.70
CA LYS A 98 -4.83 1.97 -4.00
C LYS A 98 -4.33 1.02 -5.10
N ARG A 99 -3.03 0.73 -5.15
CA ARG A 99 -2.46 -0.21 -6.14
C ARG A 99 -3.00 -1.62 -5.97
N TRP A 100 -3.04 -2.11 -4.75
CA TRP A 100 -3.59 -3.42 -4.45
C TRP A 100 -5.05 -3.54 -4.91
N LEU A 101 -5.86 -2.52 -4.63
CA LEU A 101 -7.25 -2.47 -5.07
C LEU A 101 -7.43 -2.33 -6.59
N MET A 102 -6.44 -1.80 -7.30
CA MET A 102 -6.48 -1.82 -8.77
C MET A 102 -6.21 -3.21 -9.35
N ILE A 103 -5.56 -4.09 -8.59
CA ILE A 103 -5.34 -5.50 -8.98
C ILE A 103 -6.58 -6.34 -8.65
N TYR A 104 -7.14 -6.13 -7.46
CA TYR A 104 -8.23 -6.97 -6.91
C TYR A 104 -9.59 -6.26 -6.89
N GLY A 105 -9.77 -5.20 -7.67
CA GLY A 105 -10.96 -4.34 -7.62
C GLY A 105 -12.28 -5.01 -7.96
N GLU A 106 -12.28 -6.15 -8.66
CA GLU A 106 -13.49 -6.95 -8.89
C GLU A 106 -13.93 -7.76 -7.64
N TYR A 107 -13.02 -7.90 -6.67
CA TYR A 107 -13.25 -8.68 -5.44
C TYR A 107 -13.34 -7.81 -4.19
N ALA A 108 -12.91 -6.55 -4.26
CA ALA A 108 -12.83 -5.67 -3.11
C ALA A 108 -13.24 -4.24 -3.42
N GLU A 109 -13.91 -3.59 -2.45
CA GLU A 109 -14.26 -2.18 -2.48
C GLU A 109 -13.79 -1.46 -1.21
N VAL A 110 -13.41 -0.19 -1.34
CA VAL A 110 -13.08 0.66 -0.19
C VAL A 110 -14.36 1.23 0.42
N ILE A 111 -14.45 1.09 1.73
CA ILE A 111 -15.49 1.74 2.54
C ILE A 111 -14.94 3.00 3.21
N PHE A 112 -13.69 2.95 3.71
CA PHE A 112 -13.02 4.04 4.37
C PHE A 112 -11.50 3.98 4.07
N PRO A 113 -10.82 5.14 3.91
CA PRO A 113 -11.31 6.51 3.97
C PRO A 113 -12.01 6.96 2.68
N PRO A 114 -12.90 7.97 2.75
CA PRO A 114 -13.59 8.51 1.57
C PRO A 114 -12.64 9.04 0.49
N SER A 115 -11.51 9.61 0.88
CA SER A 115 -10.49 10.11 -0.05
C SER A 115 -9.93 9.01 -0.94
N LEU A 116 -9.63 7.83 -0.38
CA LEU A 116 -9.16 6.68 -1.14
C LEU A 116 -10.28 6.14 -2.06
N ARG A 117 -11.51 6.02 -1.54
CA ARG A 117 -12.67 5.58 -2.32
C ARG A 117 -12.89 6.49 -3.54
N ASN A 118 -12.88 7.81 -3.34
CA ASN A 118 -13.02 8.79 -4.43
C ASN A 118 -11.91 8.67 -5.46
N SER A 119 -10.65 8.56 -5.00
CA SER A 119 -9.50 8.41 -5.89
C SER A 119 -9.57 7.15 -6.76
N ILE A 120 -10.07 6.04 -6.22
CA ILE A 120 -10.30 4.80 -6.99
C ILE A 120 -11.44 4.99 -7.97
N SER A 121 -12.57 5.58 -7.53
CA SER A 121 -13.72 5.85 -8.38
C SER A 121 -13.34 6.68 -9.61
N GLU A 122 -12.52 7.73 -9.44
CA GLU A 122 -12.02 8.55 -10.54
C GLU A 122 -11.14 7.73 -11.50
N THR A 123 -10.25 6.90 -10.95
CA THR A 123 -9.38 6.04 -11.76
C THR A 123 -10.20 5.05 -12.58
N VAL A 124 -11.21 4.40 -11.97
CA VAL A 124 -12.10 3.44 -12.65
C VAL A 124 -12.90 4.13 -13.76
N LYS A 125 -13.44 5.34 -13.51
CA LYS A 125 -14.14 6.12 -14.54
C LYS A 125 -13.23 6.45 -15.72
N TYR A 126 -11.99 6.83 -15.44
CA TYR A 126 -11.01 7.08 -16.49
C TYR A 126 -10.71 5.82 -17.30
N MET A 127 -10.46 4.70 -16.63
CA MET A 127 -10.24 3.40 -17.29
C MET A 127 -11.43 3.00 -18.16
N HIS A 128 -12.65 3.11 -17.63
CA HIS A 128 -13.87 2.84 -18.37
C HIS A 128 -13.97 3.70 -19.63
N ALA A 129 -13.66 5.00 -19.55
CA ALA A 129 -13.65 5.89 -20.70
C ALA A 129 -12.58 5.50 -21.75
N VAL A 130 -11.42 5.00 -21.31
CA VAL A 130 -10.36 4.54 -22.22
C VAL A 130 -10.80 3.30 -23.00
N TYR A 131 -11.41 2.32 -22.33
CA TYR A 131 -11.84 1.07 -22.96
C TYR A 131 -13.12 1.19 -23.81
N ASN A 132 -13.88 2.27 -23.64
CA ASN A 132 -15.10 2.53 -24.46
C ASN A 132 -14.88 3.54 -25.58
N ARG A 133 -13.63 3.84 -25.96
CA ARG A 133 -13.32 4.73 -27.08
C ARG A 133 -13.41 4.09 -28.47
N PHE A 134 -13.72 2.79 -28.52
CA PHE A 134 -13.82 2.00 -29.77
C PHE A 134 -15.20 1.40 -29.90
#